data_151b57205f2a34b9c225d8d752711b89
#
_entry.id   151b57205f2a34b9c225d8d752711b89
#
_cell.length_a   1.000
_cell.length_b   1.000
_cell.length_c   1.000
_cell.angle_alpha   90.00
_cell.angle_beta   90.00
_cell.angle_gamma   90.00
#
_symmetry.space_group_name_H-M   'P 1'
#
loop_
_entity.id
_entity.type
_entity.pdbx_description
1 polymer ?
#
loop_
_entity_poly.entity_id
_entity_poly.type
_entity_poly.pdbx_seq_one_letter_code
_entity_poly.pdbx_strand_id
1 'polypeptide(L)'
;MKLGILVSSNTWEQSFKKACEELKVEYTMIDIASSNWMDNLKKIDSTIDGYIATPPCSFQEYKTIYDEKLFFIDQFFKKPIYPNFKSCYIYESKRNMSAFLDFYNIPHAKTLVFSKKATALEYLKNATYPLVIKANIGAGGKAVDIVSSYHKAKRIANKTYGFYKGLFCTGNKPTLSKLGIPFKLSGSGQRHFMIIQDFHKIKWEWRILKIGNSYFGHQKLLKGDKASGSGLVGWVMPPQEVLYMAKEICDKGGFDVMDVDIFETVDGKFLVNELQAQFGSYLDYQMMVDNKPGRLVYSEDKGFVWEEGVFNRINSCLLKVENFVEILSKKSNRE
;
A
#
# COMPACT_ATOMS: atom_id res chain seq x y z
N MET A 1 10.50 -24.95 -9.58
CA MET A 1 9.94 -23.98 -8.60
C MET A 1 8.51 -23.71 -8.98
N LYS A 2 7.60 -23.79 -8.02
CA LYS A 2 6.16 -23.62 -8.23
C LYS A 2 5.58 -22.60 -7.24
N LEU A 3 4.87 -21.60 -7.73
CA LEU A 3 4.28 -20.52 -6.94
C LEU A 3 2.79 -20.73 -6.71
N GLY A 4 2.31 -20.40 -5.52
CA GLY A 4 0.89 -20.30 -5.21
C GLY A 4 0.41 -18.86 -5.34
N ILE A 5 -0.51 -18.57 -6.28
CA ILE A 5 -1.11 -17.24 -6.40
C ILE A 5 -2.40 -17.22 -5.59
N LEU A 6 -2.42 -16.44 -4.51
CA LEU A 6 -3.56 -16.33 -3.60
C LEU A 6 -4.65 -15.44 -4.19
N VAL A 7 -5.73 -16.06 -4.64
CA VAL A 7 -6.84 -15.36 -5.30
C VAL A 7 -7.79 -14.76 -4.28
N SER A 8 -8.06 -13.46 -4.41
CA SER A 8 -8.93 -12.71 -3.52
C SER A 8 -10.03 -11.88 -4.20
N SER A 9 -10.37 -12.20 -5.45
CA SER A 9 -11.31 -11.44 -6.30
C SER A 9 -10.85 -10.04 -6.73
N ASN A 10 -9.54 -9.89 -6.91
CA ASN A 10 -8.94 -8.66 -7.41
C ASN A 10 -8.35 -8.93 -8.81
N THR A 11 -8.03 -7.93 -9.58
CA THR A 11 -7.53 -8.09 -10.96
C THR A 11 -6.02 -8.39 -11.04
N TRP A 12 -5.30 -8.25 -9.94
CA TRP A 12 -3.84 -8.45 -9.88
C TRP A 12 -3.42 -9.89 -10.12
N GLU A 13 -4.25 -10.86 -9.72
CA GLU A 13 -3.97 -12.28 -9.93
C GLU A 13 -3.72 -12.61 -11.40
N GLN A 14 -4.47 -11.97 -12.30
CA GLN A 14 -4.32 -12.18 -13.74
C GLN A 14 -2.98 -11.63 -14.27
N SER A 15 -2.50 -10.54 -13.70
CA SER A 15 -1.20 -9.98 -14.05
C SER A 15 -0.06 -10.88 -13.56
N PHE A 16 -0.14 -11.41 -12.33
CA PHE A 16 0.83 -12.37 -11.83
C PHE A 16 0.80 -13.70 -12.61
N LYS A 17 -0.39 -14.19 -12.95
CA LYS A 17 -0.54 -15.36 -13.84
C LYS A 17 0.21 -15.15 -15.15
N LYS A 18 -0.03 -14.04 -15.87
CA LYS A 18 0.65 -13.71 -17.11
C LYS A 18 2.16 -13.61 -16.94
N ALA A 19 2.63 -13.02 -15.85
CA ALA A 19 4.05 -12.91 -15.55
C ALA A 19 4.68 -14.30 -15.32
N CYS A 20 4.05 -15.20 -14.60
CA CYS A 20 4.51 -16.58 -14.44
C CYS A 20 4.55 -17.33 -15.78
N GLU A 21 3.54 -17.16 -16.63
CA GLU A 21 3.49 -17.77 -17.96
C GLU A 21 4.64 -17.29 -18.85
N GLU A 22 4.92 -15.97 -18.86
CA GLU A 22 6.01 -15.40 -19.64
C GLU A 22 7.40 -15.88 -19.15
N LEU A 23 7.58 -15.95 -17.84
CA LEU A 23 8.82 -16.40 -17.21
C LEU A 23 8.96 -17.94 -17.15
N LYS A 24 7.94 -18.68 -17.62
CA LYS A 24 7.88 -20.16 -17.54
C LYS A 24 8.03 -20.68 -16.13
N VAL A 25 7.49 -19.94 -15.14
CA VAL A 25 7.43 -20.33 -13.74
C VAL A 25 6.12 -21.08 -13.50
N GLU A 26 6.21 -22.29 -12.95
CA GLU A 26 5.00 -23.04 -12.58
C GLU A 26 4.19 -22.32 -11.51
N TYR A 27 2.87 -22.34 -11.62
CA TYR A 27 1.99 -21.72 -10.64
C TYR A 27 0.69 -22.50 -10.41
N THR A 28 0.05 -22.21 -9.30
CA THR A 28 -1.31 -22.67 -8.98
C THR A 28 -2.12 -21.51 -8.44
N MET A 29 -3.31 -21.28 -9.00
CA MET A 29 -4.28 -20.31 -8.47
C MET A 29 -4.98 -20.91 -7.26
N ILE A 30 -4.98 -20.21 -6.13
CA ILE A 30 -5.49 -20.70 -4.85
C ILE A 30 -6.57 -19.74 -4.36
N ASP A 31 -7.83 -20.18 -4.41
CA ASP A 31 -8.95 -19.39 -3.91
C ASP A 31 -8.99 -19.42 -2.38
N ILE A 32 -8.42 -18.37 -1.77
CA ILE A 32 -8.47 -18.19 -0.32
C ILE A 32 -9.74 -17.47 0.15
N ALA A 33 -10.62 -17.01 -0.75
CA ALA A 33 -11.95 -16.49 -0.39
C ALA A 33 -12.94 -17.63 -0.07
N SER A 34 -12.69 -18.82 -0.59
CA SER A 34 -13.51 -20.01 -0.37
C SER A 34 -13.62 -20.39 1.12
N SER A 35 -14.75 -20.98 1.52
CA SER A 35 -14.97 -21.48 2.89
C SER A 35 -14.05 -22.65 3.26
N ASN A 36 -13.63 -23.45 2.29
CA ASN A 36 -12.74 -24.60 2.46
C ASN A 36 -11.27 -24.30 2.06
N TRP A 37 -10.88 -23.01 2.08
CA TRP A 37 -9.55 -22.57 1.69
C TRP A 37 -8.41 -23.28 2.43
N MET A 38 -8.59 -23.56 3.72
CA MET A 38 -7.60 -24.25 4.54
C MET A 38 -7.32 -25.68 4.06
N ASP A 39 -8.39 -26.45 3.77
CA ASP A 39 -8.23 -27.81 3.29
C ASP A 39 -7.63 -27.85 1.89
N ASN A 40 -8.02 -26.89 1.04
CA ASN A 40 -7.44 -26.74 -0.29
C ASN A 40 -5.94 -26.42 -0.19
N LEU A 41 -5.55 -25.53 0.72
CA LEU A 41 -4.16 -25.15 0.90
C LEU A 41 -3.32 -26.33 1.42
N LYS A 42 -3.78 -27.03 2.46
CA LYS A 42 -3.10 -28.21 3.00
C LYS A 42 -2.81 -29.28 1.96
N LYS A 43 -3.72 -29.51 1.00
CA LYS A 43 -3.55 -30.50 -0.06
C LYS A 43 -2.40 -30.21 -1.01
N ILE A 44 -2.09 -28.94 -1.24
CA ILE A 44 -1.11 -28.52 -2.25
C ILE A 44 0.15 -27.90 -1.67
N ASP A 45 0.17 -27.56 -0.38
CA ASP A 45 1.25 -26.81 0.25
C ASP A 45 2.62 -27.46 0.04
N SER A 46 2.72 -28.79 0.14
CA SER A 46 3.97 -29.52 -0.09
C SER A 46 4.57 -29.33 -1.50
N THR A 47 3.75 -28.92 -2.47
CA THR A 47 4.16 -28.71 -3.87
C THR A 47 4.48 -27.24 -4.18
N ILE A 48 4.23 -26.32 -3.25
CA ILE A 48 4.39 -24.87 -3.44
C ILE A 48 5.65 -24.41 -2.73
N ASP A 49 6.49 -23.63 -3.41
CA ASP A 49 7.73 -23.07 -2.86
C ASP A 49 7.51 -21.72 -2.15
N GLY A 50 6.51 -20.96 -2.58
CA GLY A 50 6.14 -19.68 -1.98
C GLY A 50 4.83 -19.15 -2.51
N TYR A 51 4.25 -18.18 -1.81
CA TYR A 51 2.93 -17.62 -2.11
C TYR A 51 3.00 -16.17 -2.58
N ILE A 52 2.30 -15.86 -3.67
CA ILE A 52 2.07 -14.47 -4.11
C ILE A 52 0.75 -13.99 -3.50
N ALA A 53 0.83 -12.91 -2.72
CA ALA A 53 -0.32 -12.28 -2.09
C ALA A 53 -0.82 -11.09 -2.91
N THR A 54 -2.14 -10.97 -3.03
CA THR A 54 -2.84 -9.87 -3.71
C THR A 54 -3.89 -9.27 -2.78
N PRO A 55 -3.48 -8.55 -1.71
CA PRO A 55 -4.39 -8.07 -0.69
C PRO A 55 -5.43 -7.10 -1.27
N PRO A 56 -6.71 -7.24 -0.87
CA PRO A 56 -7.78 -6.36 -1.33
C PRO A 56 -7.67 -4.95 -0.72
N CYS A 57 -8.17 -3.94 -1.44
CA CYS A 57 -8.10 -2.55 -1.04
C CYS A 57 -9.47 -1.85 -0.96
N SER A 58 -10.57 -2.56 -1.12
CA SER A 58 -11.90 -1.93 -1.29
C SER A 58 -12.71 -1.85 -0.01
N PHE A 59 -12.54 -2.81 0.92
CA PHE A 59 -13.34 -2.94 2.14
C PHE A 59 -12.51 -3.33 3.34
N GLN A 60 -12.82 -2.75 4.50
CA GLN A 60 -12.13 -3.05 5.75
C GLN A 60 -12.32 -4.52 6.17
N GLU A 61 -13.54 -5.01 6.13
CA GLU A 61 -13.89 -6.36 6.56
C GLU A 61 -13.18 -7.39 5.69
N TYR A 62 -13.18 -7.17 4.39
CA TYR A 62 -12.55 -8.09 3.45
C TYR A 62 -11.02 -8.08 3.58
N LYS A 63 -10.43 -6.88 3.75
CA LYS A 63 -9.00 -6.74 4.05
C LYS A 63 -8.63 -7.45 5.36
N THR A 64 -9.46 -7.31 6.41
CA THR A 64 -9.24 -7.96 7.70
C THR A 64 -9.26 -9.49 7.57
N ILE A 65 -10.28 -10.07 6.90
CA ILE A 65 -10.36 -11.52 6.64
C ILE A 65 -9.15 -12.00 5.82
N TYR A 66 -8.71 -11.22 4.86
CA TYR A 66 -7.53 -11.56 4.06
C TYR A 66 -6.26 -11.58 4.90
N ASP A 67 -6.06 -10.56 5.73
CA ASP A 67 -4.91 -10.46 6.63
C ASP A 67 -4.87 -11.61 7.66
N GLU A 68 -6.03 -12.00 8.20
CA GLU A 68 -6.15 -13.16 9.09
C GLU A 68 -5.70 -14.46 8.40
N LYS A 69 -6.11 -14.66 7.13
CA LYS A 69 -5.67 -15.84 6.36
C LYS A 69 -4.18 -15.78 6.03
N LEU A 70 -3.64 -14.63 5.66
CA LEU A 70 -2.21 -14.45 5.46
C LEU A 70 -1.41 -14.73 6.75
N PHE A 71 -1.93 -14.32 7.91
CA PHE A 71 -1.32 -14.64 9.19
C PHE A 71 -1.18 -16.15 9.39
N PHE A 72 -2.24 -16.93 9.09
CA PHE A 72 -2.17 -18.39 9.17
C PHE A 72 -1.15 -18.98 8.18
N ILE A 73 -1.09 -18.46 6.97
CA ILE A 73 -0.10 -18.93 5.98
C ILE A 73 1.33 -18.63 6.46
N ASP A 74 1.59 -17.41 6.93
CA ASP A 74 2.90 -17.00 7.41
C ASP A 74 3.35 -17.78 8.64
N GLN A 75 2.48 -17.93 9.66
CA GLN A 75 2.85 -18.49 10.94
C GLN A 75 2.82 -20.02 11.00
N PHE A 76 1.92 -20.66 10.27
CA PHE A 76 1.70 -22.11 10.39
C PHE A 76 2.22 -22.91 9.19
N PHE A 77 2.06 -22.41 7.98
CA PHE A 77 2.68 -23.03 6.81
C PHE A 77 4.16 -22.64 6.65
N LYS A 78 4.56 -21.47 7.18
CA LYS A 78 5.95 -20.98 7.25
C LYS A 78 6.65 -20.90 5.89
N LYS A 79 5.88 -20.70 4.83
CA LYS A 79 6.42 -20.50 3.49
C LYS A 79 6.52 -19.04 3.15
N PRO A 80 7.49 -18.63 2.34
CA PRO A 80 7.63 -17.25 1.90
C PRO A 80 6.36 -16.72 1.23
N ILE A 81 5.95 -15.52 1.62
CA ILE A 81 4.85 -14.76 1.01
C ILE A 81 5.44 -13.52 0.35
N TYR A 82 4.96 -13.19 -0.84
CA TYR A 82 5.42 -12.03 -1.61
C TYR A 82 4.25 -11.20 -2.16
N PRO A 83 4.14 -9.90 -1.88
CA PRO A 83 4.92 -9.18 -0.87
C PRO A 83 4.79 -9.83 0.51
N ASN A 84 5.78 -9.67 1.39
CA ASN A 84 5.77 -10.37 2.68
C ASN A 84 4.56 -9.99 3.56
N PHE A 85 4.25 -10.80 4.56
CA PHE A 85 3.09 -10.59 5.43
C PHE A 85 3.07 -9.19 6.06
N LYS A 86 4.21 -8.68 6.54
CA LYS A 86 4.30 -7.36 7.18
C LYS A 86 3.89 -6.25 6.22
N SER A 87 4.39 -6.27 4.98
CA SER A 87 4.02 -5.27 3.96
C SER A 87 2.55 -5.36 3.59
N CYS A 88 2.00 -6.58 3.45
CA CYS A 88 0.57 -6.79 3.22
C CYS A 88 -0.29 -6.28 4.38
N TYR A 89 0.15 -6.48 5.64
CA TYR A 89 -0.57 -6.05 6.84
C TYR A 89 -0.64 -4.51 7.00
N ILE A 90 0.41 -3.81 6.54
CA ILE A 90 0.44 -2.34 6.52
C ILE A 90 -0.39 -1.79 5.36
N TYR A 91 -0.39 -2.46 4.22
CA TYR A 91 -1.09 -2.04 3.02
C TYR A 91 -2.58 -1.79 3.27
N GLU A 92 -3.08 -0.64 2.78
CA GLU A 92 -4.48 -0.21 2.97
C GLU A 92 -4.95 -0.27 4.44
N SER A 93 -4.03 -0.02 5.37
CA SER A 93 -4.33 0.11 6.79
C SER A 93 -3.56 1.29 7.40
N LYS A 94 -4.15 2.48 7.33
CA LYS A 94 -3.52 3.71 7.85
C LYS A 94 -3.24 3.65 9.35
N ARG A 95 -3.98 2.83 10.09
CA ARG A 95 -3.71 2.54 11.51
C ARG A 95 -2.41 1.76 11.70
N ASN A 96 -2.23 0.67 10.93
CA ASN A 96 -1.03 -0.16 11.03
C ASN A 96 0.19 0.59 10.48
N MET A 97 -0.01 1.34 9.39
CA MET A 97 1.02 2.16 8.79
C MET A 97 1.52 3.25 9.75
N SER A 98 0.62 4.01 10.40
CA SER A 98 1.04 5.04 11.35
C SER A 98 1.79 4.45 12.54
N ALA A 99 1.34 3.31 13.07
CA ALA A 99 2.05 2.60 14.14
C ALA A 99 3.45 2.13 13.71
N PHE A 100 3.61 1.65 12.48
CA PHE A 100 4.92 1.29 11.92
C PHE A 100 5.84 2.50 11.80
N LEU A 101 5.34 3.61 11.26
CA LEU A 101 6.11 4.85 11.09
C LEU A 101 6.54 5.44 12.45
N ASP A 102 5.63 5.45 13.42
CA ASP A 102 5.92 5.87 14.81
C ASP A 102 6.98 4.97 15.46
N PHE A 103 6.84 3.65 15.36
CA PHE A 103 7.75 2.68 15.97
C PHE A 103 9.20 2.85 15.50
N TYR A 104 9.38 3.13 14.21
CA TYR A 104 10.71 3.33 13.64
C TYR A 104 11.16 4.79 13.60
N ASN A 105 10.40 5.72 14.18
CA ASN A 105 10.65 7.17 14.17
C ASN A 105 10.85 7.72 12.74
N ILE A 106 10.08 7.22 11.78
CA ILE A 106 10.13 7.66 10.38
C ILE A 106 9.39 8.99 10.27
N PRO A 107 9.97 10.03 9.63
CA PRO A 107 9.30 11.31 9.44
C PRO A 107 7.99 11.15 8.66
N HIS A 108 6.88 11.51 9.28
CA HIS A 108 5.55 11.48 8.66
C HIS A 108 4.65 12.54 9.28
N ALA A 109 3.54 12.87 8.62
CA ALA A 109 2.54 13.74 9.22
C ALA A 109 1.94 13.04 10.45
N LYS A 110 2.05 13.67 11.63
CA LYS A 110 1.60 13.09 12.90
C LYS A 110 0.17 12.59 12.77
N THR A 111 -0.02 11.32 13.05
CA THR A 111 -1.30 10.62 12.85
C THR A 111 -1.75 9.98 14.16
N LEU A 112 -2.95 10.31 14.60
CA LEU A 112 -3.54 9.79 15.83
C LEU A 112 -4.78 8.97 15.53
N VAL A 113 -4.92 7.83 16.22
CA VAL A 113 -6.07 6.94 16.10
C VAL A 113 -6.86 6.96 17.39
N PHE A 114 -8.10 7.45 17.35
CA PHE A 114 -8.99 7.54 18.49
C PHE A 114 -10.04 6.45 18.44
N SER A 115 -10.09 5.60 19.45
CA SER A 115 -11.14 4.59 19.63
C SER A 115 -12.30 5.07 20.53
N LYS A 116 -12.10 6.17 21.27
CA LYS A 116 -13.11 6.73 22.17
C LYS A 116 -13.57 8.11 21.67
N LYS A 117 -14.89 8.32 21.60
CA LYS A 117 -15.48 9.59 21.18
C LYS A 117 -15.06 10.76 22.05
N ALA A 118 -15.03 10.57 23.38
CA ALA A 118 -14.70 11.64 24.32
C ALA A 118 -13.29 12.18 24.08
N THR A 119 -12.29 11.30 23.98
CA THR A 119 -10.88 11.69 23.72
C THR A 119 -10.68 12.30 22.33
N ALA A 120 -11.41 11.82 21.32
CA ALA A 120 -11.39 12.44 20.00
C ALA A 120 -11.94 13.87 20.02
N LEU A 121 -13.07 14.09 20.71
CA LEU A 121 -13.68 15.42 20.82
C LEU A 121 -12.83 16.39 21.64
N GLU A 122 -12.20 15.91 22.71
CA GLU A 122 -11.27 16.69 23.52
C GLU A 122 -10.05 17.15 22.69
N TYR A 123 -9.42 16.22 21.98
CA TYR A 123 -8.32 16.55 21.06
C TYR A 123 -8.75 17.58 20.02
N LEU A 124 -9.89 17.33 19.33
CA LEU A 124 -10.39 18.24 18.29
C LEU A 124 -10.70 19.64 18.79
N LYS A 125 -11.13 19.78 20.08
CA LYS A 125 -11.42 21.08 20.71
C LYS A 125 -10.15 21.92 20.86
N ASN A 126 -9.02 21.29 21.12
CA ASN A 126 -7.74 21.94 21.43
C ASN A 126 -6.75 21.94 20.25
N ALA A 127 -7.11 21.33 19.14
CA ALA A 127 -6.24 21.16 17.99
C ALA A 127 -6.11 22.43 17.14
N THR A 128 -4.97 22.57 16.48
CA THR A 128 -4.72 23.60 15.44
C THR A 128 -5.33 23.13 14.11
N TYR A 129 -6.05 24.00 13.44
CA TYR A 129 -6.67 23.74 12.14
C TYR A 129 -5.92 24.42 10.99
N PRO A 130 -5.96 23.86 9.76
CA PRO A 130 -6.73 22.69 9.35
C PRO A 130 -6.15 21.36 9.82
N LEU A 131 -6.99 20.31 9.88
CA LEU A 131 -6.62 18.92 10.14
C LEU A 131 -7.07 18.03 8.99
N VAL A 132 -6.48 16.85 8.89
CA VAL A 132 -6.90 15.81 7.94
C VAL A 132 -7.56 14.67 8.68
N ILE A 133 -8.78 14.30 8.27
CA ILE A 133 -9.47 13.10 8.75
C ILE A 133 -9.48 12.07 7.62
N LYS A 134 -8.94 10.89 7.90
CA LYS A 134 -8.79 9.81 6.91
C LYS A 134 -9.61 8.58 7.30
N ALA A 135 -10.15 7.87 6.31
CA ALA A 135 -10.59 6.50 6.52
C ALA A 135 -9.37 5.56 6.55
N ASN A 136 -9.50 4.43 7.27
CA ASN A 136 -8.42 3.44 7.36
C ASN A 136 -8.11 2.83 5.99
N ILE A 137 -9.16 2.46 5.24
CA ILE A 137 -9.06 2.00 3.85
C ILE A 137 -9.61 3.07 2.92
N GLY A 138 -8.95 3.28 1.79
CA GLY A 138 -9.42 4.18 0.74
C GLY A 138 -8.31 4.67 -0.16
N ALA A 139 -8.54 4.56 -1.45
CA ALA A 139 -7.61 4.96 -2.51
C ALA A 139 -8.06 6.26 -3.20
N GLY A 140 -7.10 6.91 -3.90
CA GLY A 140 -7.39 8.06 -4.77
C GLY A 140 -7.91 9.31 -4.06
N GLY A 141 -7.57 9.51 -2.80
CA GLY A 141 -7.95 10.70 -2.01
C GLY A 141 -9.44 10.82 -1.68
N LYS A 142 -10.27 9.84 -2.04
CA LYS A 142 -11.73 9.86 -1.81
C LYS A 142 -12.13 9.71 -0.34
N ALA A 143 -11.25 9.13 0.47
CA ALA A 143 -11.48 8.87 1.88
C ALA A 143 -10.70 9.86 2.78
N VAL A 144 -10.47 11.09 2.30
CA VAL A 144 -9.67 12.11 2.97
C VAL A 144 -10.46 13.42 3.01
N ASP A 145 -10.75 13.90 4.21
CA ASP A 145 -11.40 15.19 4.47
C ASP A 145 -10.41 16.17 5.13
N ILE A 146 -10.19 17.32 4.50
CA ILE A 146 -9.47 18.44 5.12
C ILE A 146 -10.52 19.29 5.86
N VAL A 147 -10.39 19.38 7.17
CA VAL A 147 -11.33 20.09 8.03
C VAL A 147 -10.70 21.35 8.57
N SER A 148 -11.36 22.47 8.36
CA SER A 148 -10.87 23.82 8.71
C SER A 148 -11.36 24.35 10.07
N SER A 149 -12.17 23.57 10.80
CA SER A 149 -12.71 24.01 12.09
C SER A 149 -13.20 22.87 12.96
N TYR A 150 -13.21 23.12 14.28
CA TYR A 150 -13.78 22.22 15.27
C TYR A 150 -15.21 21.77 14.93
N HIS A 151 -16.07 22.69 14.49
CA HIS A 151 -17.47 22.37 14.18
C HIS A 151 -17.60 21.33 13.05
N LYS A 152 -16.78 21.46 12.00
CA LYS A 152 -16.73 20.46 10.92
C LYS A 152 -16.21 19.11 11.42
N ALA A 153 -15.10 19.11 12.16
CA ALA A 153 -14.51 17.91 12.75
C ALA A 153 -15.46 17.20 13.73
N LYS A 154 -16.11 17.95 14.63
CA LYS A 154 -17.13 17.44 15.57
C LYS A 154 -18.30 16.77 14.85
N ARG A 155 -18.74 17.33 13.71
CA ARG A 155 -19.81 16.73 12.89
C ARG A 155 -19.40 15.35 12.37
N ILE A 156 -18.16 15.22 11.90
CA ILE A 156 -17.59 13.94 11.44
C ILE A 156 -17.49 12.97 12.62
N ALA A 157 -16.94 13.40 13.76
CA ALA A 157 -16.84 12.59 14.98
C ALA A 157 -18.21 12.05 15.40
N ASN A 158 -19.24 12.90 15.45
CA ASN A 158 -20.59 12.48 15.80
C ASN A 158 -21.17 11.43 14.83
N LYS A 159 -20.84 11.50 13.54
CA LYS A 159 -21.24 10.48 12.57
C LYS A 159 -20.47 9.17 12.80
N THR A 160 -19.16 9.26 13.01
CA THR A 160 -18.26 8.10 13.18
C THR A 160 -18.62 7.28 14.43
N TYR A 161 -18.96 7.96 15.53
CA TYR A 161 -19.30 7.29 16.79
C TYR A 161 -20.82 7.20 17.05
N GLY A 162 -21.65 7.67 16.11
CA GLY A 162 -23.10 7.67 16.26
C GLY A 162 -23.74 6.34 15.92
N PHE A 163 -24.83 6.02 16.60
CA PHE A 163 -25.54 4.75 16.46
C PHE A 163 -26.23 4.60 15.10
N TYR A 164 -26.91 5.64 14.61
CA TYR A 164 -27.73 5.56 13.40
C TYR A 164 -27.10 6.12 12.12
N LYS A 165 -26.11 6.98 12.23
CA LYS A 165 -25.56 7.73 11.10
C LYS A 165 -24.08 7.45 10.80
N GLY A 166 -23.51 6.43 11.40
CA GLY A 166 -22.08 6.13 11.31
C GLY A 166 -21.65 5.40 10.04
N LEU A 167 -22.38 5.53 8.93
CA LEU A 167 -22.00 4.84 7.70
C LEU A 167 -20.79 5.47 7.01
N PHE A 168 -20.58 6.78 7.15
CA PHE A 168 -19.46 7.50 6.54
C PHE A 168 -19.04 8.66 7.39
N CYS A 169 -17.78 8.68 7.77
CA CYS A 169 -17.15 9.83 8.41
C CYS A 169 -16.27 10.63 7.45
N THR A 170 -15.81 10.02 6.38
CA THR A 170 -14.91 10.60 5.39
C THR A 170 -15.48 10.44 3.99
N GLY A 171 -15.06 11.24 3.02
CA GLY A 171 -15.63 11.46 1.71
C GLY A 171 -16.05 10.29 0.82
N ASN A 172 -15.91 9.04 1.29
CA ASN A 172 -16.38 7.88 0.53
C ASN A 172 -17.88 7.67 0.66
N LYS A 173 -18.60 8.01 -0.39
CA LYS A 173 -19.98 7.54 -0.56
C LYS A 173 -19.95 6.07 -0.98
N PRO A 174 -20.88 5.23 -0.46
CA PRO A 174 -20.99 3.87 -0.94
C PRO A 174 -21.33 3.88 -2.44
N THR A 175 -20.56 3.12 -3.19
CA THR A 175 -20.82 2.86 -4.58
C THR A 175 -21.00 1.37 -4.78
N LEU A 176 -21.85 0.97 -5.73
CA LEU A 176 -21.99 -0.44 -6.08
C LEU A 176 -20.64 -0.98 -6.55
N SER A 177 -20.23 -2.09 -5.98
CA SER A 177 -18.99 -2.75 -6.39
C SER A 177 -19.16 -3.33 -7.79
N LYS A 178 -18.26 -2.98 -8.70
CA LYS A 178 -18.17 -3.57 -10.04
C LYS A 178 -17.44 -4.93 -10.06
N LEU A 179 -16.86 -5.34 -8.93
CA LEU A 179 -15.93 -6.47 -8.86
C LEU A 179 -16.60 -7.81 -8.56
N GLY A 180 -17.94 -7.87 -8.46
CA GLY A 180 -18.66 -9.13 -8.23
C GLY A 180 -18.37 -9.83 -6.90
N ILE A 181 -17.72 -9.14 -5.94
CA ILE A 181 -17.50 -9.64 -4.58
C ILE A 181 -18.83 -9.62 -3.79
N PRO A 182 -18.97 -10.45 -2.73
CA PRO A 182 -20.24 -10.56 -2.00
C PRO A 182 -20.74 -9.24 -1.39
N PHE A 183 -19.89 -8.24 -1.28
CA PHE A 183 -20.25 -6.89 -0.84
C PHE A 183 -20.68 -6.04 -2.02
N LYS A 184 -21.95 -5.66 -2.05
CA LYS A 184 -22.52 -4.82 -3.11
C LYS A 184 -22.05 -3.36 -3.10
N LEU A 185 -21.32 -2.94 -2.08
CA LEU A 185 -20.89 -1.56 -1.87
C LEU A 185 -19.35 -1.48 -1.76
N SER A 186 -18.72 -0.57 -2.46
CA SER A 186 -17.33 -0.21 -2.26
C SER A 186 -17.21 0.97 -1.30
N GLY A 187 -16.18 0.94 -0.44
CA GLY A 187 -16.00 1.90 0.64
C GLY A 187 -16.72 1.47 1.90
N SER A 188 -15.97 1.15 2.92
CA SER A 188 -16.52 0.77 4.21
C SER A 188 -16.85 2.00 5.03
N GLY A 189 -18.00 1.98 5.66
CA GLY A 189 -18.31 2.93 6.72
C GLY A 189 -17.37 2.70 7.89
N GLN A 190 -16.46 3.63 8.13
CA GLN A 190 -15.59 3.59 9.30
C GLN A 190 -16.37 3.96 10.54
N ARG A 191 -16.44 3.06 11.52
CA ARG A 191 -17.18 3.25 12.79
C ARG A 191 -16.26 3.04 13.97
N HIS A 192 -16.61 3.72 15.07
CA HIS A 192 -16.03 3.52 16.39
C HIS A 192 -14.55 3.86 16.52
N PHE A 193 -13.94 4.45 15.51
CA PHE A 193 -12.61 5.03 15.57
C PHE A 193 -12.46 6.16 14.55
N MET A 194 -11.56 7.10 14.83
CA MET A 194 -11.18 8.18 13.91
C MET A 194 -9.68 8.18 13.72
N ILE A 195 -9.25 8.45 12.51
CA ILE A 195 -7.85 8.73 12.18
C ILE A 195 -7.76 10.23 11.90
N ILE A 196 -6.98 10.93 12.69
CA ILE A 196 -6.76 12.37 12.59
C ILE A 196 -5.28 12.59 12.33
N GLN A 197 -4.94 13.39 11.32
CA GLN A 197 -3.58 13.67 10.92
C GLN A 197 -3.36 15.18 10.83
N ASP A 198 -2.16 15.63 11.17
CA ASP A 198 -1.76 17.01 10.98
C ASP A 198 -1.76 17.37 9.48
N PHE A 199 -2.22 18.57 9.17
CA PHE A 199 -2.22 19.09 7.81
C PHE A 199 -0.87 19.76 7.51
N HIS A 200 -0.28 19.37 6.40
CA HIS A 200 0.92 20.03 5.85
C HIS A 200 0.61 20.55 4.45
N LYS A 201 0.99 21.80 4.18
CA LYS A 201 0.95 22.33 2.82
C LYS A 201 2.11 21.72 2.04
N ILE A 202 1.81 21.05 0.92
CA ILE A 202 2.78 20.32 0.11
C ILE A 202 3.02 21.01 -1.23
N LYS A 203 4.21 20.82 -1.81
CA LYS A 203 4.53 21.20 -3.20
C LYS A 203 4.04 20.14 -4.16
N TRP A 204 4.35 18.87 -3.89
CA TRP A 204 3.96 17.66 -4.59
C TRP A 204 4.18 16.44 -3.69
N GLU A 205 3.91 15.28 -4.23
CA GLU A 205 4.20 14.00 -3.57
C GLU A 205 5.19 13.22 -4.46
N TRP A 206 6.26 12.71 -3.88
CA TRP A 206 7.15 11.75 -4.52
C TRP A 206 6.58 10.35 -4.36
N ARG A 207 6.49 9.62 -5.47
CA ARG A 207 6.23 8.20 -5.46
C ARG A 207 7.51 7.45 -5.73
N ILE A 208 7.98 6.67 -4.75
CA ILE A 208 9.17 5.83 -4.87
C ILE A 208 8.77 4.37 -4.76
N LEU A 209 8.99 3.62 -5.83
CA LEU A 209 8.69 2.19 -5.90
C LEU A 209 9.96 1.39 -5.71
N LYS A 210 9.93 0.37 -4.86
CA LYS A 210 10.99 -0.62 -4.69
C LYS A 210 10.50 -1.99 -5.12
N ILE A 211 11.29 -2.72 -5.91
CA ILE A 211 11.13 -4.14 -6.23
C ILE A 211 12.53 -4.76 -6.20
N GLY A 212 12.84 -5.55 -5.18
CA GLY A 212 14.21 -6.01 -4.93
C GLY A 212 15.18 -4.84 -4.80
N ASN A 213 16.22 -4.83 -5.64
CA ASN A 213 17.21 -3.74 -5.71
C ASN A 213 16.84 -2.65 -6.74
N SER A 214 15.69 -2.78 -7.40
CA SER A 214 15.21 -1.80 -8.38
C SER A 214 14.37 -0.74 -7.69
N TYR A 215 14.64 0.52 -8.02
CA TYR A 215 13.87 1.67 -7.57
C TYR A 215 13.38 2.48 -8.76
N PHE A 216 12.18 3.00 -8.63
CA PHE A 216 11.56 3.89 -9.61
C PHE A 216 11.04 5.12 -8.86
N GLY A 217 11.04 6.27 -9.51
CA GLY A 217 10.52 7.45 -8.87
C GLY A 217 9.96 8.48 -9.84
N HIS A 218 8.89 9.15 -9.40
CA HIS A 218 8.29 10.27 -10.10
C HIS A 218 7.52 11.17 -9.15
N GLN A 219 7.22 12.38 -9.59
CA GLN A 219 6.35 13.30 -8.87
C GLN A 219 4.88 13.01 -9.17
N LYS A 220 4.06 13.09 -8.15
CA LYS A 220 2.60 13.22 -8.25
C LYS A 220 2.27 14.70 -8.02
N LEU A 221 1.95 15.40 -9.11
CA LEU A 221 1.68 16.84 -9.07
C LEU A 221 0.30 17.12 -8.48
N LEU A 222 0.14 18.33 -7.94
CA LEU A 222 -1.10 18.72 -7.28
C LEU A 222 -2.23 19.02 -8.27
N LYS A 223 -3.44 18.61 -7.87
CA LYS A 223 -4.69 19.17 -8.38
C LYS A 223 -5.44 19.78 -7.19
N GLY A 224 -5.39 21.10 -7.08
CA GLY A 224 -5.79 21.81 -5.87
C GLY A 224 -4.82 21.48 -4.72
N ASP A 225 -5.34 21.13 -3.54
CA ASP A 225 -4.54 20.81 -2.36
C ASP A 225 -4.19 19.30 -2.25
N LYS A 226 -4.43 18.51 -3.30
CA LYS A 226 -4.24 17.06 -3.28
C LYS A 226 -3.32 16.59 -4.40
N ALA A 227 -2.31 15.79 -4.08
CA ALA A 227 -1.43 15.12 -5.04
C ALA A 227 -2.01 13.76 -5.46
N SER A 228 -2.43 12.96 -4.49
CA SER A 228 -2.91 11.59 -4.72
C SER A 228 -4.16 11.56 -5.61
N GLY A 229 -4.13 10.70 -6.63
CA GLY A 229 -5.24 10.50 -7.55
C GLY A 229 -5.46 11.63 -8.57
N SER A 230 -4.50 12.54 -8.72
CA SER A 230 -4.60 13.65 -9.69
C SER A 230 -4.43 13.18 -11.15
N GLY A 231 -3.72 12.07 -11.37
CA GLY A 231 -3.27 11.62 -12.70
C GLY A 231 -2.19 12.50 -13.33
N LEU A 232 -1.75 13.55 -12.64
CA LEU A 232 -0.70 14.46 -13.10
C LEU A 232 0.67 13.95 -12.59
N VAL A 233 1.59 13.71 -13.50
CA VAL A 233 2.91 13.15 -13.23
C VAL A 233 4.00 14.10 -13.70
N GLY A 234 5.02 14.31 -12.86
CA GLY A 234 6.26 14.97 -13.22
C GLY A 234 7.38 13.92 -13.33
N TRP A 235 7.95 13.81 -14.54
CA TRP A 235 9.05 12.88 -14.82
C TRP A 235 10.39 13.58 -14.56
N VAL A 236 10.84 13.53 -13.32
CA VAL A 236 12.13 14.08 -12.89
C VAL A 236 12.83 13.09 -11.96
N MET A 237 14.15 13.14 -11.94
CA MET A 237 14.96 12.32 -11.02
C MET A 237 14.63 12.70 -9.58
N PRO A 238 14.23 11.73 -8.74
CA PRO A 238 14.01 12.00 -7.31
C PRO A 238 15.29 12.47 -6.62
N PRO A 239 15.20 13.36 -5.64
CA PRO A 239 16.33 13.72 -4.78
C PRO A 239 16.91 12.48 -4.08
N GLN A 240 18.22 12.44 -3.90
CA GLN A 240 18.88 11.33 -3.22
C GLN A 240 18.31 11.10 -1.80
N GLU A 241 18.02 12.18 -1.07
CA GLU A 241 17.42 12.12 0.26
C GLU A 241 16.09 11.32 0.26
N VAL A 242 15.24 11.55 -0.74
CA VAL A 242 13.96 10.83 -0.89
C VAL A 242 14.19 9.35 -1.22
N LEU A 243 15.17 9.05 -2.06
CA LEU A 243 15.54 7.66 -2.41
C LEU A 243 16.09 6.91 -1.20
N TYR A 244 17.01 7.52 -0.44
CA TYR A 244 17.55 6.92 0.78
C TYR A 244 16.50 6.77 1.88
N MET A 245 15.59 7.74 2.02
CA MET A 245 14.45 7.62 2.94
C MET A 245 13.57 6.42 2.59
N ALA A 246 13.22 6.24 1.31
CA ALA A 246 12.43 5.09 0.87
C ALA A 246 13.18 3.76 1.09
N LYS A 247 14.50 3.73 0.84
CA LYS A 247 15.35 2.56 1.12
C LYS A 247 15.35 2.23 2.61
N GLU A 248 15.61 3.20 3.48
CA GLU A 248 15.63 3.02 4.93
C GLU A 248 14.31 2.45 5.46
N ILE A 249 13.18 2.96 4.98
CA ILE A 249 11.84 2.47 5.32
C ILE A 249 11.70 0.99 4.95
N CYS A 250 12.10 0.65 3.73
CA CYS A 250 12.02 -0.72 3.25
C CYS A 250 12.95 -1.66 4.01
N ASP A 251 14.15 -1.22 4.37
CA ASP A 251 15.10 -2.01 5.14
C ASP A 251 14.60 -2.26 6.56
N LYS A 252 14.10 -1.21 7.25
CA LYS A 252 13.49 -1.33 8.59
C LYS A 252 12.29 -2.27 8.61
N GLY A 253 11.47 -2.24 7.55
CA GLY A 253 10.31 -3.13 7.41
C GLY A 253 10.64 -4.53 6.91
N GLY A 254 11.81 -4.73 6.31
CA GLY A 254 12.16 -5.93 5.56
C GLY A 254 11.29 -6.07 4.30
N PHE A 255 11.02 -4.96 3.61
CA PHE A 255 10.14 -4.94 2.44
C PHE A 255 10.92 -5.13 1.15
N ASP A 256 10.68 -6.25 0.47
CA ASP A 256 11.24 -6.49 -0.87
C ASP A 256 10.47 -5.72 -1.95
N VAL A 257 9.20 -5.43 -1.70
CA VAL A 257 8.31 -4.65 -2.57
C VAL A 257 7.56 -3.64 -1.74
N MET A 258 7.66 -2.36 -2.12
CA MET A 258 6.91 -1.27 -1.49
C MET A 258 6.84 -0.06 -2.42
N ASP A 259 5.69 0.57 -2.48
CA ASP A 259 5.48 1.93 -2.93
C ASP A 259 5.50 2.84 -1.70
N VAL A 260 6.39 3.82 -1.69
CA VAL A 260 6.54 4.81 -0.63
C VAL A 260 6.16 6.17 -1.19
N ASP A 261 4.99 6.66 -0.82
CA ASP A 261 4.54 8.00 -1.16
C ASP A 261 5.05 9.00 -0.10
N ILE A 262 5.83 9.99 -0.53
CA ILE A 262 6.51 10.97 0.35
C ILE A 262 6.10 12.38 -0.06
N PHE A 263 5.49 13.13 0.85
CA PHE A 263 5.23 14.55 0.65
C PHE A 263 6.52 15.36 0.67
N GLU A 264 6.67 16.27 -0.29
CA GLU A 264 7.57 17.41 -0.18
C GLU A 264 6.75 18.63 0.23
N THR A 265 6.98 19.10 1.45
CA THR A 265 6.25 20.24 2.00
C THR A 265 6.80 21.57 1.47
N VAL A 266 6.00 22.63 1.58
CA VAL A 266 6.44 23.97 1.13
C VAL A 266 7.61 24.54 1.96
N ASP A 267 7.80 24.05 3.18
CA ASP A 267 8.93 24.37 4.07
C ASP A 267 10.12 23.39 3.90
N GLY A 268 10.07 22.54 2.86
CA GLY A 268 11.22 21.70 2.45
C GLY A 268 11.41 20.42 3.23
N LYS A 269 10.41 19.97 4.01
CA LYS A 269 10.48 18.69 4.72
C LYS A 269 9.97 17.56 3.84
N PHE A 270 10.50 16.36 4.07
CA PHE A 270 9.99 15.12 3.50
C PHE A 270 9.24 14.32 4.56
N LEU A 271 7.97 14.00 4.29
CA LEU A 271 7.08 13.30 5.22
C LEU A 271 6.40 12.14 4.50
N VAL A 272 6.51 10.93 5.04
CA VAL A 272 5.79 9.77 4.49
C VAL A 272 4.30 9.99 4.59
N ASN A 273 3.60 9.77 3.48
CA ASN A 273 2.16 9.85 3.38
C ASN A 273 1.52 8.46 3.34
N GLU A 274 2.06 7.55 2.53
CA GLU A 274 1.46 6.22 2.32
C GLU A 274 2.52 5.17 2.00
N LEU A 275 2.25 3.91 2.44
CA LEU A 275 3.02 2.72 2.11
C LEU A 275 2.10 1.72 1.45
N GLN A 276 2.43 1.28 0.22
CA GLN A 276 1.59 0.39 -0.56
C GLN A 276 2.38 -0.83 -1.04
N ALA A 277 2.01 -2.02 -0.56
CA ALA A 277 2.61 -3.28 -0.99
C ALA A 277 2.14 -3.71 -2.40
N GLN A 278 1.00 -3.17 -2.84
CA GLN A 278 0.42 -3.48 -4.15
C GLN A 278 0.33 -2.20 -4.98
N PHE A 279 1.06 -2.18 -6.08
CA PHE A 279 1.14 -1.04 -6.99
C PHE A 279 1.43 -1.51 -8.42
N GLY A 280 1.15 -0.64 -9.38
CA GLY A 280 1.46 -0.83 -10.78
C GLY A 280 0.94 0.33 -11.63
N SER A 281 1.18 0.25 -12.93
CA SER A 281 0.74 1.21 -13.93
C SER A 281 0.45 0.49 -15.23
N TYR A 282 -0.47 1.00 -16.00
CA TYR A 282 -0.72 0.53 -17.38
C TYR A 282 0.39 0.94 -18.36
N LEU A 283 1.26 1.88 -17.95
CA LEU A 283 2.44 2.27 -18.71
C LEU A 283 3.55 1.23 -18.53
N ASP A 284 4.36 1.01 -19.54
CA ASP A 284 5.49 0.08 -19.48
C ASP A 284 6.68 0.62 -18.65
N TYR A 285 6.51 1.79 -18.05
CA TYR A 285 7.51 2.46 -17.23
C TYR A 285 6.88 3.12 -15.98
N GLN A 286 7.69 3.29 -14.96
CA GLN A 286 7.37 3.95 -13.69
C GLN A 286 8.32 5.12 -13.39
N MET A 287 9.33 5.30 -14.23
CA MET A 287 10.31 6.37 -14.15
C MET A 287 10.82 6.72 -15.53
N MET A 288 11.05 8.01 -15.78
CA MET A 288 11.72 8.52 -16.97
C MET A 288 12.73 9.60 -16.57
N VAL A 289 13.87 9.59 -17.26
CA VAL A 289 14.91 10.62 -17.18
C VAL A 289 15.27 10.99 -18.62
N ASP A 290 15.25 12.27 -18.96
CA ASP A 290 15.52 12.78 -20.31
C ASP A 290 14.69 12.07 -21.40
N ASN A 291 13.40 11.85 -21.12
CA ASN A 291 12.45 11.12 -21.97
C ASN A 291 12.80 9.64 -22.23
N LYS A 292 13.70 9.06 -21.47
CA LYS A 292 14.05 7.64 -21.54
C LYS A 292 13.50 6.90 -20.34
N PRO A 293 12.77 5.78 -20.53
CA PRO A 293 12.32 4.96 -19.43
C PRO A 293 13.50 4.22 -18.78
N GLY A 294 13.39 3.94 -17.47
CA GLY A 294 14.44 3.20 -16.79
C GLY A 294 14.12 2.97 -15.32
N ARG A 295 15.14 2.55 -14.59
CA ARG A 295 15.13 2.35 -13.14
C ARG A 295 16.43 2.84 -12.51
N LEU A 296 16.43 2.98 -11.20
CA LEU A 296 17.63 3.05 -10.39
C LEU A 296 17.91 1.68 -9.79
N VAL A 297 19.11 1.18 -9.91
CA VAL A 297 19.56 -0.03 -9.23
C VAL A 297 20.45 0.36 -8.06
N TYR A 298 20.12 -0.14 -6.88
CA TYR A 298 20.90 0.12 -5.67
C TYR A 298 21.93 -0.98 -5.44
N SER A 299 23.16 -0.56 -5.13
CA SER A 299 24.20 -1.42 -4.57
C SER A 299 24.96 -0.68 -3.47
N GLU A 300 25.51 -1.42 -2.50
CA GLU A 300 26.21 -0.81 -1.36
C GLU A 300 27.47 -0.02 -1.77
N ASP A 301 28.15 -0.44 -2.83
CA ASP A 301 29.38 0.17 -3.33
C ASP A 301 29.16 1.42 -4.22
N LYS A 302 28.01 1.48 -4.93
CA LYS A 302 27.76 2.54 -5.93
C LYS A 302 26.55 3.42 -5.61
N GLY A 303 25.76 3.05 -4.59
CA GLY A 303 24.48 3.70 -4.31
C GLY A 303 23.45 3.45 -5.42
N PHE A 304 22.69 4.47 -5.78
CA PHE A 304 21.67 4.40 -6.82
C PHE A 304 22.28 4.72 -8.20
N VAL A 305 22.24 3.75 -9.11
CA VAL A 305 22.76 3.87 -10.48
C VAL A 305 21.61 3.76 -11.47
N TRP A 306 21.54 4.72 -12.41
CA TRP A 306 20.55 4.71 -13.48
C TRP A 306 20.80 3.59 -14.50
N GLU A 307 19.73 2.89 -14.83
CA GLU A 307 19.71 1.88 -15.88
C GLU A 307 18.52 2.15 -16.81
N GLU A 308 18.81 2.44 -18.09
CA GLU A 308 17.81 2.66 -19.13
C GLU A 308 17.15 1.34 -19.52
N GLY A 309 15.83 1.32 -19.67
CA GLY A 309 15.08 0.15 -20.10
C GLY A 309 13.61 0.17 -19.71
N VAL A 310 12.89 -0.88 -20.13
CA VAL A 310 11.45 -1.06 -19.87
C VAL A 310 11.28 -2.13 -18.79
N PHE A 311 10.96 -1.71 -17.56
CA PHE A 311 10.93 -2.58 -16.39
C PHE A 311 9.55 -2.72 -15.72
N ASN A 312 8.51 -2.04 -16.26
CA ASN A 312 7.16 -2.09 -15.68
C ASN A 312 6.22 -3.04 -16.44
N ARG A 313 6.75 -4.00 -17.18
CA ARG A 313 5.95 -4.93 -17.99
C ARG A 313 4.95 -5.71 -17.12
N ILE A 314 3.78 -5.98 -17.70
CA ILE A 314 2.68 -6.68 -17.03
C ILE A 314 2.38 -6.03 -15.67
N ASN A 315 2.29 -4.69 -15.66
CA ASN A 315 1.92 -3.96 -14.44
C ASN A 315 2.93 -4.16 -13.29
N SER A 316 4.22 -4.17 -13.58
CA SER A 316 5.35 -4.53 -12.70
C SER A 316 5.37 -5.99 -12.22
N CYS A 317 4.41 -6.82 -12.61
CA CYS A 317 4.33 -8.19 -12.11
C CYS A 317 5.46 -9.07 -12.65
N LEU A 318 5.98 -8.78 -13.84
CA LEU A 318 7.12 -9.52 -14.37
C LEU A 318 8.32 -9.39 -13.43
N LEU A 319 8.76 -8.17 -13.16
CA LEU A 319 9.89 -7.89 -12.26
C LEU A 319 9.64 -8.39 -10.83
N LYS A 320 8.39 -8.34 -10.35
CA LYS A 320 8.00 -8.87 -9.04
C LYS A 320 8.18 -10.38 -8.97
N VAL A 321 7.76 -11.13 -10.01
CA VAL A 321 7.93 -12.59 -10.05
C VAL A 321 9.39 -12.96 -10.17
N GLU A 322 10.18 -12.28 -11.01
CA GLU A 322 11.64 -12.46 -11.11
C GLU A 322 12.32 -12.28 -9.76
N ASN A 323 12.01 -11.19 -9.04
CA ASN A 323 12.56 -10.93 -7.72
C ASN A 323 12.15 -12.01 -6.70
N PHE A 324 10.91 -12.48 -6.72
CA PHE A 324 10.47 -13.52 -5.80
C PHE A 324 11.16 -14.86 -6.07
N VAL A 325 11.31 -15.24 -7.33
CA VAL A 325 12.08 -16.43 -7.74
C VAL A 325 13.53 -16.34 -7.26
N GLU A 326 14.17 -15.18 -7.37
CA GLU A 326 15.52 -14.95 -6.87
C GLU A 326 15.61 -15.13 -5.33
N ILE A 327 14.65 -14.58 -4.58
CA ILE A 327 14.58 -14.73 -3.12
C ILE A 327 14.47 -16.21 -2.74
N LEU A 328 13.57 -16.95 -3.38
CA LEU A 328 13.36 -18.38 -3.11
C LEU A 328 14.62 -19.21 -3.43
N SER A 329 15.28 -18.93 -4.56
CA SER A 329 16.50 -19.61 -4.97
C SER A 329 17.65 -19.38 -3.99
N LYS A 330 17.81 -18.16 -3.46
CA LYS A 330 18.82 -17.83 -2.44
C LYS A 330 18.55 -18.54 -1.12
N LYS A 331 17.28 -18.75 -0.75
CA LYS A 331 16.90 -19.46 0.48
C LYS A 331 17.19 -20.94 0.34
N SER A 332 16.82 -21.57 -0.77
CA SER A 332 17.08 -23.00 -1.05
C SER A 332 18.57 -23.36 -1.06
N ASN A 333 19.46 -22.43 -1.42
CA ASN A 333 20.91 -22.63 -1.43
C ASN A 333 21.56 -22.47 -0.04
N ARG A 334 20.81 -22.05 0.98
CA ARG A 334 21.30 -21.87 2.36
C ARG A 334 20.80 -22.95 3.34
N GLU A 335 19.80 -23.70 2.94
CA GLU A 335 19.27 -24.89 3.63
C GLU A 335 19.99 -26.16 3.13
#